data_9dfd39a437acb354fde1602de17ed30c
#
_entry.id   9dfd39a437acb354fde1602de17ed30c
#
_cell.length_a   1.000
_cell.length_b   1.000
_cell.length_c   1.000
_cell.angle_alpha   90.00
_cell.angle_beta   90.00
_cell.angle_gamma   90.00
#
_symmetry.space_group_name_H-M   'P 1'
#
loop_
_entity.id
_entity.type
_entity.pdbx_description
1 polymer ?
#
loop_
_entity_poly.entity_id
_entity_poly.type
_entity_poly.pdbx_seq_one_letter_code
_entity_poly.pdbx_strand_id
1 'polypeptide(L)'
;MQLIISYLAADRLGTLEGLTASDISPMHDLSPVIAEMKKSIEPQVLEKLDDLLSEQKLVTNENGSIKAAPEMRGFLKSLFQPQKCSHTRMNEADGCSATYYIPFDGAWVRLDAVRGQLNITFPLPESGADICLAADVRATLKSEGIKLLAERRETDITHSAVIMNDEKGYVFIGSVIDKKEHTCTEYVHSFAKTEENIAWISDMLIGKREFVLPESEQEEAPAEKRSYKKALKGFLIALAVNACAAVIIAVLKTVL
;
A
#
# COMPACT_ATOMS: atom_id res chain seq x y z
N MET A 1 15.12 14.26 2.56
CA MET A 1 14.38 15.04 1.55
C MET A 1 12.90 14.72 1.69
N GLN A 2 12.06 15.72 1.63
CA GLN A 2 10.62 15.52 1.49
C GLN A 2 10.20 16.10 0.14
N LEU A 3 9.41 15.34 -0.61
CA LEU A 3 8.88 15.76 -1.90
C LEU A 3 7.39 15.40 -1.93
N ILE A 4 6.57 16.30 -2.43
CA ILE A 4 5.13 16.08 -2.64
C ILE A 4 4.87 16.16 -4.14
N ILE A 5 4.33 15.11 -4.72
CA ILE A 5 3.90 15.09 -6.12
C ILE A 5 2.47 14.56 -6.23
N SER A 6 1.72 15.01 -7.22
CA SER A 6 0.41 14.41 -7.49
C SER A 6 0.56 13.01 -8.10
N TYR A 7 -0.48 12.17 -7.97
CA TYR A 7 -0.50 10.87 -8.64
C TYR A 7 -0.35 11.00 -10.16
N LEU A 8 -0.96 12.03 -10.75
CA LEU A 8 -0.85 12.31 -12.18
C LEU A 8 0.58 12.70 -12.59
N ALA A 9 1.28 13.48 -11.77
CA ALA A 9 2.66 13.82 -12.00
C ALA A 9 3.58 12.59 -11.94
N ALA A 10 3.39 11.73 -10.95
CA ALA A 10 4.13 10.47 -10.83
C ALA A 10 3.89 9.55 -12.04
N ASP A 11 2.64 9.39 -12.44
CA ASP A 11 2.25 8.59 -13.61
C ASP A 11 2.80 9.18 -14.93
N ARG A 12 2.76 10.50 -15.09
CA ARG A 12 3.32 11.17 -16.27
C ARG A 12 4.83 10.98 -16.36
N LEU A 13 5.55 11.16 -15.25
CA LEU A 13 7.01 10.94 -15.20
C LEU A 13 7.36 9.48 -15.55
N GLY A 14 6.61 8.50 -15.04
CA GLY A 14 6.78 7.09 -15.41
C GLY A 14 6.54 6.85 -16.90
N THR A 15 5.50 7.45 -17.46
CA THR A 15 5.19 7.38 -18.90
C THR A 15 6.30 7.96 -19.76
N LEU A 16 6.88 9.09 -19.37
CA LEU A 16 8.01 9.74 -20.07
C LEU A 16 9.26 8.85 -20.09
N GLU A 17 9.45 8.02 -19.10
CA GLU A 17 10.54 7.04 -19.01
C GLU A 17 10.17 5.65 -19.58
N GLY A 18 8.97 5.47 -20.13
CA GLY A 18 8.50 4.19 -20.67
C GLY A 18 8.31 3.11 -19.61
N LEU A 19 8.05 3.50 -18.35
CA LEU A 19 7.88 2.57 -17.24
C LEU A 19 6.45 2.06 -17.17
N THR A 20 6.32 0.76 -16.94
CA THR A 20 5.04 0.10 -16.62
C THR A 20 5.09 -0.37 -15.17
N ALA A 21 4.03 -0.11 -14.41
CA ALA A 21 3.93 -0.54 -13.04
C ALA A 21 3.84 -2.08 -12.94
N SER A 22 4.73 -2.68 -12.15
CA SER A 22 4.63 -4.09 -11.80
C SER A 22 3.49 -4.31 -10.78
N ASP A 23 3.02 -5.54 -10.63
CA ASP A 23 1.94 -5.93 -9.71
C ASP A 23 2.26 -5.69 -8.22
N ILE A 24 3.53 -5.52 -7.88
CA ILE A 24 3.98 -5.19 -6.52
C ILE A 24 4.20 -3.68 -6.31
N SER A 25 4.07 -2.89 -7.34
CA SER A 25 4.31 -1.44 -7.34
C SER A 25 3.19 -0.66 -6.63
N PRO A 26 3.53 0.40 -5.87
CA PRO A 26 2.54 1.39 -5.44
C PRO A 26 1.73 1.99 -6.59
N MET A 27 2.35 2.22 -7.74
CA MET A 27 1.68 2.78 -8.91
C MET A 27 0.65 1.83 -9.53
N HIS A 28 0.83 0.52 -9.37
CA HIS A 28 -0.18 -0.47 -9.76
C HIS A 28 -1.46 -0.30 -8.91
N ASP A 29 -1.31 -0.19 -7.60
CA ASP A 29 -2.43 0.00 -6.67
C ASP A 29 -3.17 1.33 -6.90
N LEU A 30 -2.43 2.38 -7.31
CA LEU A 30 -2.98 3.71 -7.56
C LEU A 30 -3.55 3.85 -8.98
N SER A 31 -3.27 2.91 -9.89
CA SER A 31 -3.67 3.03 -11.30
C SER A 31 -5.18 3.21 -11.53
N PRO A 32 -6.11 2.56 -10.77
CA PRO A 32 -7.53 2.82 -10.94
C PRO A 32 -7.93 4.25 -10.57
N VAL A 33 -7.36 4.77 -9.48
CA VAL A 33 -7.61 6.15 -9.02
C VAL A 33 -7.06 7.15 -10.03
N ILE A 34 -5.85 6.91 -10.55
CA ILE A 34 -5.24 7.74 -11.59
C ILE A 34 -6.08 7.76 -12.86
N ALA A 35 -6.61 6.60 -13.27
CA ALA A 35 -7.47 6.49 -14.43
C ALA A 35 -8.75 7.33 -14.28
N GLU A 36 -9.39 7.30 -13.11
CA GLU A 36 -10.56 8.13 -12.81
C GLU A 36 -10.20 9.62 -12.74
N MET A 37 -9.08 9.98 -12.14
CA MET A 37 -8.60 11.37 -12.14
C MET A 37 -8.41 11.89 -13.56
N LYS A 38 -7.80 11.12 -14.47
CA LYS A 38 -7.60 11.50 -15.87
C LYS A 38 -8.91 11.73 -16.61
N LYS A 39 -9.97 10.98 -16.30
CA LYS A 39 -11.30 11.19 -16.90
C LYS A 39 -11.99 12.45 -16.40
N SER A 40 -11.73 12.80 -15.14
CA SER A 40 -12.39 13.93 -14.45
C SER A 40 -11.69 15.28 -14.68
N ILE A 41 -10.49 15.27 -15.22
CA ILE A 41 -9.67 16.48 -15.43
C ILE A 41 -9.79 16.94 -16.88
N GLU A 42 -9.96 18.25 -17.06
CA GLU A 42 -9.99 18.84 -18.39
C GLU A 42 -8.67 18.60 -19.15
N PRO A 43 -8.72 18.27 -20.46
CA PRO A 43 -7.52 18.00 -21.26
C PRO A 43 -6.46 19.09 -21.19
N GLN A 44 -6.88 20.35 -21.09
CA GLN A 44 -5.98 21.51 -20.97
C GLN A 44 -5.12 21.48 -19.71
N VAL A 45 -5.60 20.88 -18.63
CA VAL A 45 -4.84 20.72 -17.38
C VAL A 45 -3.76 19.67 -17.56
N LEU A 46 -4.06 18.60 -18.29
CA LEU A 46 -3.07 17.56 -18.61
C LEU A 46 -1.98 18.07 -19.55
N GLU A 47 -2.32 18.92 -20.51
CA GLU A 47 -1.35 19.57 -21.41
C GLU A 47 -0.37 20.47 -20.63
N LYS A 48 -0.86 21.19 -19.62
CA LYS A 48 -0.02 22.02 -18.74
C LYS A 48 0.83 21.23 -17.73
N LEU A 49 0.60 19.95 -17.60
CA LEU A 49 1.33 19.13 -16.61
C LEU A 49 2.82 19.09 -16.92
N ASP A 50 3.21 18.99 -18.19
CA ASP A 50 4.61 18.99 -18.62
C ASP A 50 5.30 20.34 -18.33
N ASP A 51 4.58 21.45 -18.49
CA ASP A 51 5.08 22.78 -18.14
C ASP A 51 5.32 22.89 -16.63
N LEU A 52 4.37 22.44 -15.82
CA LEU A 52 4.51 22.43 -14.36
C LEU A 52 5.66 21.52 -13.88
N LEU A 53 5.83 20.37 -14.50
CA LEU A 53 6.95 19.48 -14.21
C LEU A 53 8.30 20.11 -14.58
N SER A 54 8.32 20.90 -15.67
CA SER A 54 9.49 21.66 -16.13
C SER A 54 9.85 22.78 -15.16
N GLU A 55 8.85 23.55 -14.70
CA GLU A 55 9.04 24.61 -13.69
C GLU A 55 9.60 24.07 -12.39
N GLN A 56 9.17 22.86 -11.98
CA GLN A 56 9.67 22.16 -10.80
C GLN A 56 11.00 21.43 -11.03
N LYS A 57 11.57 21.51 -12.24
CA LYS A 57 12.80 20.82 -12.64
C LYS A 57 12.72 19.28 -12.50
N LEU A 58 11.54 18.72 -12.61
CA LEU A 58 11.32 17.28 -12.57
C LEU A 58 11.48 16.60 -13.94
N VAL A 59 11.50 17.40 -15.00
CA VAL A 59 11.78 16.95 -16.38
C VAL A 59 12.86 17.80 -17.03
N THR A 60 13.51 17.22 -18.04
CA THR A 60 14.52 17.85 -18.88
C THR A 60 14.19 17.61 -20.35
N ASN A 61 14.64 18.53 -21.23
CA ASN A 61 14.55 18.31 -22.68
C ASN A 61 15.87 17.70 -23.17
N GLU A 62 15.82 16.46 -23.62
CA GLU A 62 16.94 15.73 -24.16
C GLU A 62 16.71 15.47 -25.67
N ASN A 63 17.45 16.14 -26.52
CA ASN A 63 17.37 15.99 -27.97
C ASN A 63 15.96 16.17 -28.55
N GLY A 64 15.20 17.12 -28.03
CA GLY A 64 13.83 17.41 -28.45
C GLY A 64 12.75 16.52 -27.81
N SER A 65 13.13 15.64 -26.90
CA SER A 65 12.19 14.79 -26.13
C SER A 65 12.19 15.21 -24.67
N ILE A 66 11.01 15.33 -24.09
CA ILE A 66 10.83 15.56 -22.65
C ILE A 66 11.07 14.22 -21.93
N LYS A 67 11.94 14.24 -20.93
CA LYS A 67 12.31 13.09 -20.11
C LYS A 67 12.28 13.48 -18.65
N ALA A 68 12.15 12.50 -17.74
CA ALA A 68 12.35 12.76 -16.32
C ALA A 68 13.78 13.25 -16.06
N ALA A 69 13.93 14.14 -15.08
CA ALA A 69 15.24 14.61 -14.65
C ALA A 69 16.13 13.42 -14.24
N PRO A 70 17.43 13.42 -14.58
CA PRO A 70 18.31 12.28 -14.35
C PRO A 70 18.27 11.75 -12.92
N GLU A 71 18.19 12.64 -11.92
CA GLU A 71 18.11 12.31 -10.50
C GLU A 71 16.81 11.57 -10.12
N MET A 72 15.76 11.74 -10.90
CA MET A 72 14.46 11.11 -10.67
C MET A 72 14.35 9.72 -11.28
N ARG A 73 15.13 9.38 -12.30
CA ARG A 73 14.97 8.13 -13.08
C ARG A 73 15.15 6.88 -12.23
N GLY A 74 16.18 6.86 -11.37
CA GLY A 74 16.42 5.75 -10.44
C GLY A 74 15.25 5.56 -9.48
N PHE A 75 14.76 6.64 -8.91
CA PHE A 75 13.61 6.63 -8.02
C PHE A 75 12.33 6.16 -8.75
N LEU A 76 12.04 6.69 -9.94
CA LEU A 76 10.88 6.28 -10.74
C LEU A 76 10.93 4.79 -11.07
N LYS A 77 12.10 4.24 -11.41
CA LYS A 77 12.26 2.82 -11.63
C LYS A 77 11.90 2.01 -10.38
N SER A 78 12.38 2.43 -9.21
CA SER A 78 12.00 1.76 -7.96
C SER A 78 10.53 1.94 -7.60
N LEU A 79 9.92 3.07 -7.94
CA LEU A 79 8.49 3.34 -7.71
C LEU A 79 7.60 2.45 -8.60
N PHE A 80 7.95 2.27 -9.87
CA PHE A 80 7.16 1.50 -10.84
C PHE A 80 7.49 0.01 -10.85
N GLN A 81 8.72 -0.36 -10.58
CA GLN A 81 9.24 -1.73 -10.67
C GLN A 81 10.08 -2.07 -9.43
N PRO A 82 9.53 -1.95 -8.22
CA PRO A 82 10.26 -2.30 -7.02
C PRO A 82 10.51 -3.81 -6.97
N GLN A 83 11.62 -4.24 -6.36
CA GLN A 83 11.87 -5.66 -6.07
C GLN A 83 11.07 -6.13 -4.86
N LYS A 84 10.75 -5.18 -3.96
CA LYS A 84 10.02 -5.42 -2.72
C LYS A 84 9.19 -4.18 -2.39
N CYS A 85 7.99 -4.39 -1.89
CA CYS A 85 7.12 -3.32 -1.41
C CYS A 85 6.40 -3.80 -0.14
N SER A 86 6.53 -3.07 0.94
CA SER A 86 5.68 -3.24 2.12
C SER A 86 4.70 -2.10 2.17
N HIS A 87 3.43 -2.39 2.44
CA HIS A 87 2.46 -1.32 2.58
C HIS A 87 1.42 -1.61 3.66
N THR A 88 0.85 -0.53 4.19
CA THR A 88 -0.30 -0.55 5.08
C THR A 88 -1.41 0.29 4.49
N ARG A 89 -2.64 -0.17 4.63
CA ARG A 89 -3.84 0.57 4.25
C ARG A 89 -4.82 0.58 5.40
N MET A 90 -5.28 1.76 5.77
CA MET A 90 -6.33 1.95 6.75
C MET A 90 -7.65 2.29 6.05
N ASN A 91 -8.74 1.76 6.58
CA ASN A 91 -10.07 2.17 6.16
C ASN A 91 -10.50 3.33 7.07
N GLU A 92 -10.37 4.54 6.58
CA GLU A 92 -10.82 5.76 7.26
C GLU A 92 -12.19 6.19 6.73
N ALA A 93 -12.99 6.83 7.58
CA ALA A 93 -14.32 7.34 7.20
C ALA A 93 -14.25 8.36 6.06
N ASP A 94 -13.14 9.10 5.95
CA ASP A 94 -12.93 10.19 4.99
C ASP A 94 -12.11 9.82 3.75
N GLY A 95 -11.78 8.54 3.58
CA GLY A 95 -11.00 8.05 2.44
C GLY A 95 -10.04 6.93 2.80
N CYS A 96 -9.41 6.37 1.78
CA CYS A 96 -8.38 5.36 1.96
C CYS A 96 -7.01 6.04 1.95
N SER A 97 -6.28 5.95 3.05
CA SER A 97 -4.86 6.28 3.09
C SER A 97 -4.03 5.00 2.99
N ALA A 98 -2.94 5.06 2.24
CA ALA A 98 -2.00 3.97 2.13
C ALA A 98 -0.58 4.49 2.30
N THR A 99 0.22 3.78 3.08
CA THR A 99 1.64 4.06 3.24
C THR A 99 2.44 2.90 2.64
N TYR A 100 3.39 3.23 1.79
CA TYR A 100 4.26 2.25 1.13
C TYR A 100 5.71 2.46 1.55
N TYR A 101 6.44 1.37 1.60
CA TYR A 101 7.88 1.34 1.85
C TYR A 101 8.54 0.56 0.73
N ILE A 102 9.43 1.20 -0.02
CA ILE A 102 10.17 0.59 -1.12
C ILE A 102 11.68 0.81 -0.93
N PRO A 103 12.54 -0.18 -1.26
CA PRO A 103 13.99 0.00 -1.22
C PRO A 103 14.43 0.88 -2.39
N PHE A 104 15.35 1.79 -2.12
CA PHE A 104 15.98 2.64 -3.13
C PHE A 104 17.36 3.11 -2.67
N ASP A 105 18.39 2.89 -3.49
CA ASP A 105 19.76 3.38 -3.30
C ASP A 105 20.36 3.08 -1.91
N GLY A 106 20.25 1.81 -1.48
CA GLY A 106 20.77 1.36 -0.19
C GLY A 106 20.01 1.86 1.03
N ALA A 107 18.88 2.51 0.83
CA ALA A 107 17.98 3.01 1.86
C ALA A 107 16.55 2.64 1.53
N TRP A 108 15.59 3.16 2.28
CA TRP A 108 14.17 3.01 2.01
C TRP A 108 13.51 4.35 1.74
N VAL A 109 12.48 4.31 0.90
CA VAL A 109 11.56 5.42 0.67
C VAL A 109 10.24 5.10 1.33
N ARG A 110 9.69 6.05 2.08
CA ARG A 110 8.32 6.05 2.56
C ARG A 110 7.48 6.91 1.62
N LEU A 111 6.34 6.38 1.20
CA LEU A 111 5.36 7.04 0.35
C LEU A 111 4.02 7.05 1.07
N ASP A 112 3.53 8.20 1.46
CA ASP A 112 2.19 8.34 2.01
C ASP A 112 1.25 8.78 0.87
N ALA A 113 0.35 7.88 0.46
CA ALA A 113 -0.62 8.12 -0.59
C ALA A 113 -1.93 8.64 0.02
N VAL A 114 -2.17 9.94 -0.13
CA VAL A 114 -3.32 10.62 0.48
C VAL A 114 -3.94 11.61 -0.51
N ARG A 115 -5.23 11.49 -0.75
CA ARG A 115 -6.04 12.48 -1.50
C ARG A 115 -5.43 12.91 -2.84
N GLY A 116 -4.91 11.97 -3.63
CA GLY A 116 -4.35 12.25 -4.96
C GLY A 116 -2.90 12.73 -4.96
N GLN A 117 -2.23 12.71 -3.80
CA GLN A 117 -0.85 13.12 -3.63
C GLN A 117 0.00 11.99 -3.02
N LEU A 118 1.26 11.93 -3.45
CA LEU A 118 2.31 11.12 -2.83
C LEU A 118 3.23 12.05 -2.04
N ASN A 119 3.24 11.88 -0.73
CA ASN A 119 4.23 12.49 0.14
C ASN A 119 5.42 11.52 0.26
N ILE A 120 6.56 11.93 -0.25
CA ILE A 120 7.75 11.09 -0.38
C ILE A 120 8.75 11.52 0.67
N THR A 121 9.17 10.60 1.52
CA THR A 121 10.24 10.81 2.51
C THR A 121 11.41 9.89 2.19
N PHE A 122 12.60 10.48 1.99
CA PHE A 122 13.83 9.77 1.65
C PHE A 122 15.06 10.54 2.17
N PRO A 123 16.15 9.89 2.56
CA PRO A 123 16.26 8.46 2.81
C PRO A 123 15.72 8.07 4.19
N LEU A 124 15.20 6.86 4.29
CA LEU A 124 15.06 6.16 5.55
C LEU A 124 16.11 5.05 5.58
N PRO A 125 16.95 4.93 6.60
CA PRO A 125 17.82 3.77 6.76
C PRO A 125 16.95 2.50 6.95
N GLU A 126 17.48 1.33 6.68
CA GLU A 126 16.72 0.07 6.76
C GLU A 126 16.02 -0.11 8.12
N SER A 127 16.78 0.14 9.19
CA SER A 127 16.23 0.13 10.55
C SER A 127 15.14 1.19 10.76
N GLY A 128 15.23 2.32 10.06
CA GLY A 128 14.24 3.39 10.11
C GLY A 128 12.93 3.03 9.44
N ALA A 129 12.96 2.27 8.33
CA ALA A 129 11.76 1.77 7.67
C ALA A 129 10.96 0.83 8.59
N ASP A 130 11.65 -0.11 9.23
CA ASP A 130 11.06 -1.02 10.20
C ASP A 130 10.42 -0.28 11.37
N ILE A 131 11.12 0.73 11.92
CA ILE A 131 10.62 1.55 13.03
C ILE A 131 9.37 2.31 12.61
N CYS A 132 9.38 2.94 11.43
CA CYS A 132 8.23 3.68 10.93
C CYS A 132 7.03 2.78 10.68
N LEU A 133 7.22 1.63 10.03
CA LEU A 133 6.15 0.66 9.79
C LEU A 133 5.57 0.13 11.11
N ALA A 134 6.42 -0.21 12.07
CA ALA A 134 5.98 -0.65 13.40
C ALA A 134 5.20 0.46 14.14
N ALA A 135 5.61 1.72 14.00
CA ALA A 135 4.90 2.86 14.58
C ALA A 135 3.52 3.06 13.94
N ASP A 136 3.41 2.95 12.62
CA ASP A 136 2.15 3.05 11.88
C ASP A 136 1.18 1.93 12.30
N VAL A 137 1.68 0.68 12.40
CA VAL A 137 0.88 -0.46 12.88
C VAL A 137 0.39 -0.23 14.31
N ARG A 138 1.27 0.20 15.21
CA ARG A 138 0.92 0.48 16.61
C ARG A 138 -0.11 1.60 16.74
N ALA A 139 0.06 2.68 15.99
CA ALA A 139 -0.89 3.80 16.00
C ALA A 139 -2.28 3.33 15.55
N THR A 140 -2.32 2.52 14.49
CA THR A 140 -3.56 1.97 13.95
C THR A 140 -4.22 1.01 14.93
N LEU A 141 -3.48 0.08 15.52
CA LEU A 141 -4.02 -0.91 16.44
C LEU A 141 -4.51 -0.34 17.78
N LYS A 142 -4.11 0.88 18.12
CA LYS A 142 -4.63 1.61 19.31
C LYS A 142 -6.02 2.22 19.09
N SER A 143 -6.46 2.35 17.85
CA SER A 143 -7.77 2.91 17.53
C SER A 143 -8.80 1.79 17.41
N GLU A 144 -9.92 1.93 18.15
CA GLU A 144 -10.99 0.92 18.12
C GLU A 144 -11.77 0.94 16.80
N GLY A 145 -12.24 -0.24 16.39
CA GLY A 145 -13.05 -0.41 15.19
C GLY A 145 -12.29 -0.30 13.87
N ILE A 146 -10.97 -0.13 13.91
CA ILE A 146 -10.15 -0.02 12.70
C ILE A 146 -9.81 -1.42 12.14
N LYS A 147 -9.83 -1.49 10.82
CA LYS A 147 -9.30 -2.61 10.05
C LYS A 147 -8.03 -2.14 9.35
N LEU A 148 -6.93 -2.82 9.64
CA LEU A 148 -5.65 -2.60 8.99
C LEU A 148 -5.42 -3.73 7.99
N LEU A 149 -5.23 -3.37 6.73
CA LEU A 149 -4.63 -4.26 5.75
C LEU A 149 -3.14 -3.94 5.69
N ALA A 150 -2.30 -4.94 5.85
CA ALA A 150 -0.86 -4.82 5.66
C ALA A 150 -0.37 -5.91 4.73
N GLU A 151 0.53 -5.55 3.82
CA GLU A 151 1.11 -6.50 2.87
C GLU A 151 2.60 -6.26 2.72
N ARG A 152 3.34 -7.36 2.52
CA ARG A 152 4.71 -7.38 2.06
C ARG A 152 4.75 -8.16 0.77
N ARG A 153 5.01 -7.46 -0.32
CA ARG A 153 5.05 -8.02 -1.68
C ARG A 153 6.48 -8.11 -2.16
N GLU A 154 6.84 -9.27 -2.62
CA GLU A 154 8.07 -9.56 -3.37
C GLU A 154 7.68 -10.18 -4.71
N THR A 155 8.61 -10.35 -5.63
CA THR A 155 8.32 -10.84 -6.98
C THR A 155 7.50 -12.14 -6.96
N ASP A 156 7.92 -13.08 -6.15
CA ASP A 156 7.34 -14.43 -6.11
C ASP A 156 6.40 -14.66 -4.92
N ILE A 157 6.55 -13.89 -3.84
CA ILE A 157 5.83 -14.12 -2.59
C ILE A 157 5.10 -12.85 -2.16
N THR A 158 3.84 -13.01 -1.76
CA THR A 158 3.05 -11.97 -1.11
C THR A 158 2.57 -12.45 0.25
N HIS A 159 2.93 -11.70 1.29
CA HIS A 159 2.37 -11.85 2.63
C HIS A 159 1.31 -10.79 2.84
N SER A 160 0.09 -11.18 3.15
CA SER A 160 -1.01 -10.27 3.43
C SER A 160 -1.56 -10.53 4.81
N ALA A 161 -1.94 -9.48 5.52
CA ALA A 161 -2.61 -9.58 6.80
C ALA A 161 -3.74 -8.58 6.90
N VAL A 162 -4.90 -9.04 7.36
CA VAL A 162 -6.01 -8.20 7.80
C VAL A 162 -6.08 -8.29 9.31
N ILE A 163 -5.97 -7.16 9.97
CA ILE A 163 -6.00 -7.07 11.42
C ILE A 163 -7.24 -6.26 11.81
N MET A 164 -8.11 -6.87 12.60
CA MET A 164 -9.30 -6.23 13.15
C MET A 164 -9.08 -6.01 14.64
N ASN A 165 -9.30 -4.79 15.09
CA ASN A 165 -9.29 -4.44 16.50
C ASN A 165 -10.74 -4.41 16.99
N ASP A 166 -11.15 -5.37 17.80
CA ASP A 166 -12.44 -5.42 18.44
C ASP A 166 -12.34 -5.24 19.97
N GLU A 167 -13.48 -5.24 20.69
CA GLU A 167 -13.49 -5.07 22.13
C GLU A 167 -12.73 -6.15 22.90
N LYS A 168 -12.65 -7.36 22.34
CA LYS A 168 -12.06 -8.55 22.99
C LYS A 168 -10.56 -8.70 22.71
N GLY A 169 -10.07 -8.13 21.60
CA GLY A 169 -8.68 -8.31 21.21
C GLY A 169 -8.42 -7.92 19.76
N TYR A 170 -7.33 -8.47 19.22
CA TYR A 170 -7.00 -8.38 17.82
C TYR A 170 -7.33 -9.70 17.12
N VAL A 171 -8.04 -9.64 16.01
CA VAL A 171 -8.21 -10.78 15.11
C VAL A 171 -7.30 -10.57 13.92
N PHE A 172 -6.34 -11.47 13.76
CA PHE A 172 -5.37 -11.48 12.69
C PHE A 172 -5.74 -12.56 11.67
N ILE A 173 -5.90 -12.16 10.42
CA ILE A 173 -6.12 -13.07 9.31
C ILE A 173 -4.98 -12.85 8.34
N GLY A 174 -4.04 -13.80 8.29
CA GLY A 174 -2.88 -13.74 7.41
C GLY A 174 -2.99 -14.70 6.25
N SER A 175 -2.35 -14.37 5.14
CA SER A 175 -2.15 -15.29 4.02
C SER A 175 -0.75 -15.13 3.43
N VAL A 176 -0.18 -16.24 2.99
CA VAL A 176 1.06 -16.26 2.20
C VAL A 176 0.73 -16.86 0.84
N ILE A 177 0.95 -16.09 -0.19
CA ILE A 177 0.75 -16.49 -1.58
C ILE A 177 2.14 -16.66 -2.20
N ASP A 178 2.47 -17.90 -2.57
CA ASP A 178 3.65 -18.21 -3.39
C ASP A 178 3.21 -18.34 -4.85
N LYS A 179 3.57 -17.35 -5.66
CA LYS A 179 3.19 -17.29 -7.08
C LYS A 179 3.92 -18.34 -7.90
N LYS A 180 5.14 -18.71 -7.50
CA LYS A 180 5.97 -19.70 -8.19
C LYS A 180 5.44 -21.11 -7.97
N GLU A 181 5.11 -21.44 -6.73
CA GLU A 181 4.58 -22.76 -6.36
C GLU A 181 3.04 -22.85 -6.52
N HIS A 182 2.37 -21.75 -6.88
CA HIS A 182 0.91 -21.63 -6.99
C HIS A 182 0.18 -22.06 -5.70
N THR A 183 0.74 -21.74 -4.55
CA THR A 183 0.17 -22.09 -3.24
C THR A 183 -0.35 -20.86 -2.52
N CYS A 184 -1.38 -21.07 -1.69
CA CYS A 184 -1.90 -20.06 -0.77
C CYS A 184 -2.13 -20.72 0.58
N THR A 185 -1.45 -20.22 1.61
CA THR A 185 -1.61 -20.67 2.99
C THR A 185 -2.26 -19.58 3.81
N GLU A 186 -3.33 -19.89 4.52
CA GLU A 186 -4.09 -18.96 5.35
C GLU A 186 -3.91 -19.26 6.83
N TYR A 187 -3.84 -18.22 7.64
CA TYR A 187 -3.70 -18.27 9.11
C TYR A 187 -4.76 -17.38 9.73
N VAL A 188 -5.39 -17.87 10.81
CA VAL A 188 -6.32 -17.07 11.62
C VAL A 188 -5.91 -17.20 13.06
N HIS A 189 -5.70 -16.09 13.73
CA HIS A 189 -5.34 -16.06 15.14
C HIS A 189 -5.99 -14.89 15.88
N SER A 190 -6.27 -15.09 17.16
CA SER A 190 -6.79 -14.06 18.04
C SER A 190 -5.76 -13.73 19.12
N PHE A 191 -5.46 -12.46 19.28
CA PHE A 191 -4.50 -11.95 20.24
C PHE A 191 -5.17 -11.07 21.30
N ALA A 192 -4.73 -11.19 22.54
CA ALA A 192 -5.07 -10.20 23.55
C ALA A 192 -4.44 -8.83 23.22
N LYS A 193 -5.07 -7.74 23.68
CA LYS A 193 -4.58 -6.37 23.48
C LYS A 193 -3.38 -6.07 24.40
N THR A 194 -2.21 -6.57 24.05
CA THR A 194 -0.96 -6.33 24.76
C THR A 194 0.08 -5.70 23.86
N GLU A 195 1.00 -4.92 24.43
CA GLU A 195 2.13 -4.33 23.68
C GLU A 195 3.04 -5.42 23.07
N GLU A 196 3.12 -6.58 23.71
CA GLU A 196 3.89 -7.72 23.21
C GLU A 196 3.27 -8.28 21.92
N ASN A 197 1.94 -8.45 21.89
CA ASN A 197 1.23 -8.91 20.70
C ASN A 197 1.27 -7.88 19.57
N ILE A 198 1.21 -6.59 19.87
CA ILE A 198 1.41 -5.52 18.88
C ILE A 198 2.83 -5.60 18.28
N ALA A 199 3.84 -5.81 19.13
CA ALA A 199 5.21 -5.96 18.66
C ALA A 199 5.36 -7.21 17.79
N TRP A 200 4.75 -8.32 18.18
CA TRP A 200 4.78 -9.58 17.42
C TRP A 200 4.14 -9.41 16.02
N ILE A 201 2.96 -8.79 15.95
CA ILE A 201 2.29 -8.48 14.67
C ILE A 201 3.18 -7.59 13.80
N SER A 202 3.80 -6.57 14.40
CA SER A 202 4.70 -5.66 13.68
C SER A 202 5.91 -6.40 13.12
N ASP A 203 6.54 -7.27 13.90
CA ASP A 203 7.70 -8.06 13.48
C ASP A 203 7.39 -9.00 12.30
N MET A 204 6.18 -9.58 12.28
CA MET A 204 5.73 -10.36 11.13
C MET A 204 5.61 -9.50 9.87
N LEU A 205 4.98 -8.33 9.99
CA LEU A 205 4.72 -7.46 8.86
C LEU A 205 6.01 -6.93 8.22
N ILE A 206 7.04 -6.67 9.02
CA ILE A 206 8.35 -6.23 8.52
C ILE A 206 9.27 -7.38 8.11
N GLY A 207 8.84 -8.63 8.31
CA GLY A 207 9.59 -9.82 7.91
C GLY A 207 10.69 -10.25 8.87
N LYS A 208 10.69 -9.75 10.11
CA LYS A 208 11.56 -10.26 11.17
C LYS A 208 11.11 -11.59 11.75
N ARG A 209 9.85 -11.93 11.53
CA ARG A 209 9.24 -13.22 11.89
C ARG A 209 8.54 -13.82 10.68
N GLU A 210 8.50 -15.13 10.63
CA GLU A 210 7.69 -15.83 9.65
C GLU A 210 6.20 -15.65 9.98
N PHE A 211 5.36 -15.72 8.93
CA PHE A 211 3.90 -15.68 9.04
C PHE A 211 3.32 -17.02 9.59
N VAL A 212 4.10 -17.72 10.41
CA VAL A 212 3.74 -18.99 11.01
C VAL A 212 3.49 -18.78 12.50
N LEU A 213 2.33 -19.24 12.97
CA LEU A 213 2.03 -19.24 14.40
C LEU A 213 2.92 -20.25 15.13
N PRO A 214 3.36 -19.94 16.36
CA PRO A 214 4.05 -20.91 17.20
C PRO A 214 3.21 -22.19 17.36
N GLU A 215 3.84 -23.36 17.28
CA GLU A 215 3.16 -24.66 17.42
C GLU A 215 2.37 -24.78 18.72
N SER A 216 2.81 -24.12 19.80
CA SER A 216 2.14 -24.10 21.10
C SER A 216 0.78 -23.39 21.10
N GLU A 217 0.48 -22.59 20.08
CA GLU A 217 -0.78 -21.82 19.96
C GLU A 217 -1.71 -22.38 18.88
N GLN A 218 -1.33 -23.49 18.25
CA GLN A 218 -2.16 -24.21 17.29
C GLN A 218 -3.24 -25.05 17.96
N GLU A 219 -3.50 -24.86 19.27
CA GLU A 219 -4.62 -25.51 19.94
C GLU A 219 -5.91 -25.29 19.16
N GLU A 220 -6.54 -26.40 18.83
CA GLU A 220 -7.77 -26.49 18.03
C GLU A 220 -8.80 -25.45 18.48
N ALA A 221 -8.91 -24.37 17.72
CA ALA A 221 -9.99 -23.43 17.90
C ALA A 221 -11.31 -24.15 17.61
N PRO A 222 -12.24 -24.20 18.59
CA PRO A 222 -13.51 -24.91 18.41
C PRO A 222 -14.31 -24.27 17.27
N ALA A 223 -15.26 -25.01 16.75
CA ALA A 223 -16.27 -24.76 15.70
C ALA A 223 -16.52 -23.35 15.13
N GLU A 224 -15.97 -22.27 15.69
CA GLU A 224 -16.00 -20.90 15.17
C GLU A 224 -15.22 -20.71 13.85
N LYS A 225 -14.28 -21.60 13.51
CA LYS A 225 -13.53 -21.59 12.23
C LYS A 225 -14.44 -21.48 10.98
N ARG A 226 -15.66 -22.05 11.04
CA ARG A 226 -16.60 -21.99 9.92
C ARG A 226 -17.28 -20.61 9.74
N SER A 227 -17.41 -19.85 10.82
CA SER A 227 -18.00 -18.52 10.79
C SER A 227 -17.05 -17.50 10.16
N TYR A 228 -15.75 -17.60 10.47
CA TYR A 228 -14.75 -16.68 9.93
C TYR A 228 -14.51 -16.82 8.41
N LYS A 229 -14.56 -18.05 7.86
CA LYS A 229 -14.49 -18.24 6.39
C LYS A 229 -15.65 -17.57 5.66
N LYS A 230 -16.86 -17.58 6.23
CA LYS A 230 -18.01 -16.84 5.70
C LYS A 230 -17.84 -15.34 5.85
N ALA A 231 -17.34 -14.89 7.00
CA ALA A 231 -17.05 -13.49 7.29
C ALA A 231 -15.93 -12.95 6.39
N LEU A 232 -14.86 -13.72 6.17
CA LEU A 232 -13.75 -13.35 5.28
C LEU A 232 -14.22 -13.25 3.83
N LYS A 233 -15.01 -14.21 3.35
CA LYS A 233 -15.57 -14.19 1.99
C LYS A 233 -16.54 -13.01 1.82
N GLY A 234 -17.37 -12.72 2.83
CA GLY A 234 -18.22 -11.53 2.89
C GLY A 234 -17.40 -10.24 2.95
N PHE A 235 -16.28 -10.24 3.66
CA PHE A 235 -15.40 -9.10 3.81
C PHE A 235 -14.59 -8.79 2.54
N LEU A 236 -14.04 -9.80 1.87
CA LEU A 236 -13.36 -9.62 0.57
C LEU A 236 -14.33 -9.13 -0.50
N ILE A 237 -15.58 -9.63 -0.49
CA ILE A 237 -16.66 -9.12 -1.34
C ILE A 237 -17.02 -7.69 -0.94
N ALA A 238 -17.12 -7.38 0.35
CA ALA A 238 -17.41 -6.03 0.84
C ALA A 238 -16.27 -5.04 0.55
N LEU A 239 -15.00 -5.45 0.60
CA LEU A 239 -13.85 -4.66 0.18
C LEU A 239 -13.90 -4.35 -1.33
N ALA A 240 -14.20 -5.36 -2.15
CA ALA A 240 -14.37 -5.17 -3.58
C ALA A 240 -15.59 -4.28 -3.90
N VAL A 241 -16.72 -4.50 -3.21
CA VAL A 241 -17.96 -3.71 -3.37
C VAL A 241 -17.78 -2.29 -2.82
N ASN A 242 -17.10 -2.08 -1.68
CA ASN A 242 -16.83 -0.75 -1.13
C ASN A 242 -15.82 0.03 -1.98
N ALA A 243 -14.83 -0.62 -2.59
CA ALA A 243 -13.97 0.02 -3.58
C ALA A 243 -14.79 0.50 -4.81
N CYS A 244 -15.70 -0.33 -5.31
CA CYS A 244 -16.61 0.04 -6.37
C CYS A 244 -17.66 1.08 -5.94
N ALA A 245 -18.22 0.99 -4.71
CA ALA A 245 -19.21 1.91 -4.20
C ALA A 245 -18.61 3.30 -3.89
N ALA A 246 -17.38 3.38 -3.39
CA ALA A 246 -16.69 4.65 -3.20
C ALA A 246 -16.47 5.39 -4.52
N VAL A 247 -16.17 4.65 -5.59
CA VAL A 247 -16.06 5.19 -6.96
C VAL A 247 -17.44 5.67 -7.44
N ILE A 248 -18.50 4.88 -7.25
CA ILE A 248 -19.86 5.23 -7.67
C ILE A 248 -20.39 6.46 -6.88
N ILE A 249 -20.15 6.54 -5.58
CA ILE A 249 -20.58 7.68 -4.75
C ILE A 249 -19.80 8.95 -5.10
N ALA A 250 -18.51 8.84 -5.42
CA ALA A 250 -17.72 9.98 -5.88
C ALA A 250 -18.24 10.50 -7.24
N VAL A 251 -18.58 9.60 -8.16
CA VAL A 251 -19.16 9.96 -9.46
C VAL A 251 -20.56 10.57 -9.31
N LEU A 252 -21.42 10.03 -8.44
CA LEU A 252 -22.77 10.58 -8.21
C LEU A 252 -22.76 11.96 -7.54
N LYS A 253 -21.79 12.24 -6.68
CA LYS A 253 -21.61 13.59 -6.07
C LYS A 253 -21.07 14.64 -7.01
N THR A 254 -20.51 14.26 -8.15
CA THR A 254 -20.01 15.19 -9.17
C THR A 254 -20.99 15.42 -10.30
N VAL A 255 -22.07 14.63 -10.39
CA VAL A 255 -23.09 14.71 -11.46
C VAL A 255 -24.43 15.31 -10.97
N LEU A 256 -24.61 15.43 -9.65
CA LEU A 256 -25.72 16.12 -9.00
C LEU A 256 -25.26 17.44 -8.35
#